data_aad2ec3a705f65459f9caecbb6a01b61
#
_entry.id   aad2ec3a705f65459f9caecbb6a01b61
#
_cell.length_a   1.000
_cell.length_b   1.000
_cell.length_c   1.000
_cell.angle_alpha   90.00
_cell.angle_beta   90.00
_cell.angle_gamma   90.00
#
_symmetry.space_group_name_H-M   'P 1'
#
loop_
_entity.id
_entity.type
_entity.pdbx_description
1 polymer ?
#
loop_
_entity_poly.entity_id
_entity_poly.type
_entity_poly.pdbx_seq_one_letter_code
_entity_poly.pdbx_strand_id
1 'polypeptide(L)'
;MKNILKYIIPVCIIFTLSGYVNAQDEISPERKKAIDSLALEKVRDLSKYISIIGDKATDQAEASRVMDRAEELFVEEAEIGVSSLNREQVNYYKVRQYLMRLNQLNYDKVMIKWYNIHYISDLERQPDGKYVGVITVYQRFEGISDDGLTYKDTTKKDITIYVEKKKTQIRGRIIEFWDVLLGDIRVTETTS
;
A
#
# COMPACT_ATOMS: atom_id res chain seq x y z
N MET A 1 23.82 30.19 80.12
CA MET A 1 23.60 28.85 79.56
C MET A 1 22.78 29.02 78.28
N LYS A 2 23.44 28.96 77.14
CA LYS A 2 22.86 29.35 75.81
C LYS A 2 22.53 28.03 75.03
N ASN A 3 21.25 27.78 74.74
CA ASN A 3 20.80 26.72 73.87
C ASN A 3 20.93 27.15 72.43
N ILE A 4 21.77 26.43 71.69
CA ILE A 4 21.93 26.59 70.22
C ILE A 4 21.04 25.55 69.56
N LEU A 5 19.91 26.00 69.02
CA LEU A 5 19.00 25.19 68.22
C LEU A 5 19.56 25.08 66.79
N LYS A 6 20.00 23.87 66.41
CA LYS A 6 20.48 23.54 65.04
C LYS A 6 19.29 23.33 64.11
N TYR A 7 19.08 24.25 63.17
CA TYR A 7 18.16 24.06 62.06
C TYR A 7 18.80 23.11 61.01
N ILE A 8 18.20 21.95 60.89
CA ILE A 8 18.49 21.02 59.78
C ILE A 8 17.52 21.35 58.66
N ILE A 9 18.04 21.89 57.55
CA ILE A 9 17.30 22.13 56.31
C ILE A 9 17.36 20.86 55.49
N PRO A 10 16.23 20.20 55.18
CA PRO A 10 16.24 19.10 54.24
C PRO A 10 16.39 19.65 52.82
N VAL A 11 17.49 19.34 52.18
CA VAL A 11 17.68 19.58 50.73
C VAL A 11 16.83 18.56 49.98
N CYS A 12 15.66 18.98 49.49
CA CYS A 12 14.88 18.22 48.53
C CYS A 12 15.59 18.25 47.18
N ILE A 13 16.29 17.17 46.84
CA ILE A 13 16.80 16.94 45.50
C ILE A 13 15.60 16.55 44.60
N ILE A 14 15.10 17.53 43.86
CA ILE A 14 14.12 17.30 42.81
C ILE A 14 14.86 16.66 41.64
N PHE A 15 14.79 15.34 41.52
CA PHE A 15 15.15 14.63 40.30
C PHE A 15 14.10 14.95 39.23
N THR A 16 14.39 15.95 38.39
CA THR A 16 13.65 16.13 37.14
C THR A 16 14.06 14.99 36.20
N LEU A 17 13.25 13.95 36.15
CA LEU A 17 13.30 13.00 35.05
C LEU A 17 12.94 13.74 33.75
N SER A 18 13.97 14.25 33.09
CA SER A 18 13.85 14.71 31.72
C SER A 18 13.59 13.47 30.88
N GLY A 19 12.30 13.17 30.64
CA GLY A 19 11.90 12.19 29.65
C GLY A 19 12.45 12.65 28.31
N TYR A 20 13.49 11.99 27.82
CA TYR A 20 13.88 12.09 26.43
C TYR A 20 12.73 11.53 25.60
N VAL A 21 11.81 12.40 25.20
CA VAL A 21 10.85 12.11 24.14
C VAL A 21 11.72 11.85 22.89
N ASN A 22 11.79 10.61 22.46
CA ASN A 22 12.41 10.24 21.18
C ASN A 22 11.58 10.84 20.05
N ALA A 23 11.84 12.11 19.72
CA ALA A 23 11.25 12.83 18.58
C ALA A 23 11.81 12.39 17.22
N GLN A 24 12.60 11.29 17.17
CA GLN A 24 13.32 10.87 15.97
C GLN A 24 12.53 9.95 15.02
N ASP A 25 11.31 9.56 15.36
CA ASP A 25 10.53 8.60 14.55
C ASP A 25 9.35 9.21 13.79
N GLU A 26 9.12 10.51 13.90
CA GLU A 26 8.08 11.15 13.08
C GLU A 26 8.58 11.44 11.66
N ILE A 27 7.73 11.16 10.68
CA ILE A 27 7.99 11.47 9.27
C ILE A 27 7.90 12.99 9.08
N SER A 28 9.01 13.65 8.67
CA SER A 28 8.96 15.09 8.37
C SER A 28 7.99 15.37 7.20
N PRO A 29 7.44 16.60 7.10
CA PRO A 29 6.52 16.95 6.01
C PRO A 29 7.08 16.69 4.60
N GLU A 30 8.38 16.99 4.39
CA GLU A 30 9.05 16.76 3.10
C GLU A 30 9.17 15.27 2.81
N ARG A 31 9.48 14.47 3.82
CA ARG A 31 9.57 13.02 3.72
C ARG A 31 8.20 12.40 3.50
N LYS A 32 7.15 12.89 4.18
CA LYS A 32 5.78 12.47 3.94
C LYS A 32 5.40 12.68 2.47
N LYS A 33 5.68 13.85 1.91
CA LYS A 33 5.43 14.14 0.49
C LYS A 33 6.17 13.20 -0.46
N ALA A 34 7.40 12.84 -0.15
CA ALA A 34 8.18 11.88 -0.93
C ALA A 34 7.57 10.47 -0.86
N ILE A 35 7.15 10.02 0.33
CA ILE A 35 6.46 8.74 0.54
C ILE A 35 5.13 8.71 -0.21
N ASP A 36 4.32 9.75 -0.11
CA ASP A 36 3.04 9.87 -0.82
C ASP A 36 3.24 9.76 -2.34
N SER A 37 4.26 10.44 -2.87
CA SER A 37 4.61 10.36 -4.30
C SER A 37 5.02 8.95 -4.71
N LEU A 38 5.84 8.27 -3.90
CA LEU A 38 6.28 6.89 -4.16
C LEU A 38 5.11 5.90 -4.10
N ALA A 39 4.20 6.05 -3.14
CA ALA A 39 3.01 5.21 -3.04
C ALA A 39 2.10 5.35 -4.26
N LEU A 40 1.85 6.59 -4.71
CA LEU A 40 1.09 6.85 -5.92
C LEU A 40 1.78 6.30 -7.17
N GLU A 41 3.11 6.34 -7.25
CA GLU A 41 3.89 5.75 -8.34
C GLU A 41 3.72 4.23 -8.38
N LYS A 42 3.87 3.53 -7.24
CA LYS A 42 3.65 2.07 -7.15
C LYS A 42 2.24 1.66 -7.59
N VAL A 43 1.21 2.41 -7.21
CA VAL A 43 -0.17 2.16 -7.65
C VAL A 43 -0.31 2.35 -9.16
N ARG A 44 0.34 3.37 -9.75
CA ARG A 44 0.34 3.55 -11.21
C ARG A 44 1.10 2.44 -11.93
N ASP A 45 2.20 1.94 -11.37
CA ASP A 45 2.94 0.82 -11.93
C ASP A 45 2.13 -0.46 -11.88
N LEU A 46 1.45 -0.74 -10.76
CA LEU A 46 0.51 -1.86 -10.66
C LEU A 46 -0.59 -1.76 -11.75
N SER A 47 -1.14 -0.58 -11.97
CA SER A 47 -2.14 -0.34 -13.04
C SER A 47 -1.60 -0.69 -14.42
N LYS A 48 -0.35 -0.33 -14.73
CA LYS A 48 0.33 -0.70 -15.99
C LYS A 48 0.52 -2.21 -16.09
N TYR A 49 1.01 -2.85 -15.00
CA TYR A 49 1.22 -4.30 -14.97
C TYR A 49 -0.09 -5.06 -15.18
N ILE A 50 -1.18 -4.67 -14.51
CA ILE A 50 -2.51 -5.23 -14.71
C ILE A 50 -2.96 -5.11 -16.17
N SER A 51 -2.72 -3.96 -16.81
CA SER A 51 -3.08 -3.76 -18.21
C SER A 51 -2.28 -4.68 -19.15
N ILE A 52 -0.97 -4.86 -18.91
CA ILE A 52 -0.11 -5.75 -19.70
C ILE A 52 -0.52 -7.21 -19.51
N ILE A 53 -0.73 -7.65 -18.26
CA ILE A 53 -1.11 -9.04 -17.96
C ILE A 53 -2.48 -9.39 -18.54
N GLY A 54 -3.42 -8.43 -18.54
CA GLY A 54 -4.77 -8.63 -19.09
C GLY A 54 -4.83 -8.54 -20.61
N ASP A 55 -3.84 -7.95 -21.26
CA ASP A 55 -3.81 -7.83 -22.72
C ASP A 55 -3.54 -9.19 -23.37
N LYS A 56 -4.46 -9.64 -24.23
CA LYS A 56 -4.37 -10.91 -24.94
C LYS A 56 -3.26 -10.98 -26.00
N ALA A 57 -2.72 -9.82 -26.40
CA ALA A 57 -1.56 -9.75 -27.28
C ALA A 57 -0.22 -9.93 -26.55
N THR A 58 -0.21 -9.88 -25.22
CA THR A 58 1.01 -10.10 -24.41
C THR A 58 1.40 -11.56 -24.41
N ASP A 59 2.64 -11.88 -24.79
CA ASP A 59 3.13 -13.25 -24.74
C ASP A 59 3.28 -13.77 -23.30
N GLN A 60 3.20 -15.11 -23.15
CA GLN A 60 3.19 -15.76 -21.84
C GLN A 60 4.46 -15.51 -21.01
N ALA A 61 5.62 -15.40 -21.66
CA ALA A 61 6.88 -15.18 -20.96
C ALA A 61 6.98 -13.73 -20.44
N GLU A 62 6.45 -12.77 -21.20
CA GLU A 62 6.36 -11.37 -20.75
C GLU A 62 5.33 -11.23 -19.64
N ALA A 63 4.13 -11.80 -19.80
CA ALA A 63 3.10 -11.80 -18.76
C ALA A 63 3.63 -12.35 -17.43
N SER A 64 4.38 -13.47 -17.45
CA SER A 64 4.99 -14.05 -16.26
C SER A 64 5.99 -13.09 -15.59
N ARG A 65 6.89 -12.47 -16.35
CA ARG A 65 7.86 -11.48 -15.81
C ARG A 65 7.17 -10.27 -15.21
N VAL A 66 6.09 -9.81 -15.83
CA VAL A 66 5.30 -8.66 -15.33
C VAL A 66 4.53 -9.04 -14.07
N MET A 67 4.02 -10.29 -13.97
CA MET A 67 3.42 -10.81 -12.74
C MET A 67 4.41 -10.80 -11.57
N ASP A 68 5.65 -11.25 -11.78
CA ASP A 68 6.68 -11.25 -10.74
C ASP A 68 6.95 -9.81 -10.25
N ARG A 69 7.10 -8.85 -11.16
CA ARG A 69 7.26 -7.43 -10.79
C ARG A 69 6.05 -6.83 -10.07
N ALA A 70 4.84 -7.24 -10.47
CA ALA A 70 3.62 -6.78 -9.82
C ALA A 70 3.53 -7.30 -8.37
N GLU A 71 3.92 -8.56 -8.14
CA GLU A 71 3.94 -9.19 -6.82
C GLU A 71 4.92 -8.51 -5.87
N GLU A 72 6.10 -8.09 -6.35
CA GLU A 72 7.11 -7.34 -5.58
C GLU A 72 6.59 -5.98 -5.02
N LEU A 73 5.49 -5.46 -5.53
CA LEU A 73 4.90 -4.23 -5.01
C LEU A 73 4.15 -4.44 -3.69
N PHE A 74 3.80 -5.68 -3.32
CA PHE A 74 2.90 -6.01 -2.23
C PHE A 74 3.62 -6.57 -1.00
N VAL A 75 2.93 -6.49 0.14
CA VAL A 75 3.27 -7.32 1.30
C VAL A 75 2.91 -8.77 1.00
N GLU A 76 3.61 -9.72 1.64
CA GLU A 76 3.57 -11.16 1.31
C GLU A 76 2.15 -11.76 1.30
N GLU A 77 1.30 -11.38 2.26
CA GLU A 77 -0.02 -11.98 2.44
C GLU A 77 -1.17 -11.17 1.84
N ALA A 78 -0.87 -10.15 1.04
CA ALA A 78 -1.88 -9.26 0.46
C ALA A 78 -2.91 -9.99 -0.41
N GLU A 79 -4.14 -9.49 -0.38
CA GLU A 79 -5.27 -10.01 -1.14
C GLU A 79 -5.91 -8.94 -2.02
N ILE A 80 -6.40 -9.35 -3.17
CA ILE A 80 -7.08 -8.48 -4.13
C ILE A 80 -8.54 -8.90 -4.25
N GLY A 81 -9.45 -7.96 -3.95
CA GLY A 81 -10.88 -8.12 -4.11
C GLY A 81 -11.31 -7.99 -5.58
N VAL A 82 -12.15 -8.91 -6.00
CA VAL A 82 -12.78 -8.96 -7.33
C VAL A 82 -14.29 -9.04 -7.18
N SER A 83 -14.98 -8.10 -7.78
CA SER A 83 -16.43 -8.07 -7.90
C SER A 83 -16.86 -8.13 -9.37
N SER A 84 -18.13 -8.33 -9.60
CA SER A 84 -18.75 -8.31 -10.92
C SER A 84 -20.21 -7.91 -10.75
N LEU A 85 -20.77 -7.22 -11.74
CA LEU A 85 -22.22 -6.89 -11.77
C LEU A 85 -23.12 -8.13 -11.69
N ASN A 86 -22.61 -9.29 -12.10
CA ASN A 86 -23.34 -10.55 -12.13
C ASN A 86 -23.18 -11.37 -10.83
N ARG A 87 -22.54 -10.83 -9.80
CA ARG A 87 -22.28 -11.53 -8.53
C ARG A 87 -22.49 -10.57 -7.35
N GLU A 88 -23.21 -11.01 -6.34
CA GLU A 88 -23.42 -10.24 -5.11
C GLU A 88 -22.18 -10.23 -4.19
N GLN A 89 -21.32 -11.25 -4.31
CA GLN A 89 -20.17 -11.42 -3.41
C GLN A 89 -18.87 -10.97 -4.06
N VAL A 90 -18.05 -10.27 -3.25
CA VAL A 90 -16.66 -9.98 -3.57
C VAL A 90 -15.81 -11.20 -3.25
N ASN A 91 -15.03 -11.67 -4.21
CA ASN A 91 -14.06 -12.75 -4.00
C ASN A 91 -12.68 -12.14 -3.76
N TYR A 92 -11.93 -12.70 -2.81
CA TYR A 92 -10.57 -12.29 -2.50
C TYR A 92 -9.59 -13.36 -2.96
N TYR A 93 -8.49 -12.93 -3.56
CA TYR A 93 -7.44 -13.80 -4.08
C TYR A 93 -6.09 -13.27 -3.64
N LYS A 94 -5.15 -14.17 -3.31
CA LYS A 94 -3.74 -13.79 -3.17
C LYS A 94 -3.26 -13.11 -4.46
N VAL A 95 -2.32 -12.16 -4.34
CA VAL A 95 -1.87 -11.34 -5.47
C VAL A 95 -1.54 -12.20 -6.69
N ARG A 96 -0.69 -13.24 -6.53
CA ARG A 96 -0.32 -14.13 -7.63
C ARG A 96 -1.51 -14.83 -8.27
N GLN A 97 -2.44 -15.32 -7.46
CA GLN A 97 -3.66 -15.97 -7.96
C GLN A 97 -4.52 -15.01 -8.76
N TYR A 98 -4.68 -13.77 -8.29
CA TYR A 98 -5.41 -12.74 -9.03
C TYR A 98 -4.78 -12.47 -10.39
N LEU A 99 -3.46 -12.27 -10.45
CA LEU A 99 -2.74 -11.98 -11.70
C LEU A 99 -2.82 -13.14 -12.70
N MET A 100 -2.70 -14.38 -12.22
CA MET A 100 -2.89 -15.57 -13.07
C MET A 100 -4.32 -15.65 -13.62
N ARG A 101 -5.34 -15.41 -12.79
CA ARG A 101 -6.73 -15.40 -13.23
C ARG A 101 -7.01 -14.30 -14.25
N LEU A 102 -6.40 -13.13 -14.07
CA LEU A 102 -6.49 -12.00 -14.99
C LEU A 102 -5.96 -12.37 -16.38
N ASN A 103 -4.80 -13.03 -16.45
CA ASN A 103 -4.21 -13.52 -17.70
C ASN A 103 -5.09 -14.60 -18.40
N GLN A 104 -5.84 -15.37 -17.60
CA GLN A 104 -6.67 -16.49 -18.06
C GLN A 104 -8.14 -16.11 -18.31
N LEU A 105 -8.50 -14.82 -18.28
CA LEU A 105 -9.88 -14.39 -18.57
C LEU A 105 -10.31 -14.85 -19.97
N ASN A 106 -11.51 -15.43 -20.04
CA ASN A 106 -12.07 -15.96 -21.30
C ASN A 106 -12.74 -14.84 -22.11
N TYR A 107 -11.95 -13.93 -22.64
CA TYR A 107 -12.32 -12.87 -23.58
C TYR A 107 -11.26 -12.78 -24.67
N ASP A 108 -11.64 -12.39 -25.88
CA ASP A 108 -10.70 -12.15 -26.98
C ASP A 108 -9.97 -10.83 -26.81
N LYS A 109 -10.63 -9.87 -26.16
CA LYS A 109 -10.02 -8.58 -25.82
C LYS A 109 -10.38 -8.19 -24.40
N VAL A 110 -9.36 -7.76 -23.65
CA VAL A 110 -9.51 -7.25 -22.30
C VAL A 110 -8.88 -5.85 -22.22
N MET A 111 -9.59 -4.90 -21.67
CA MET A 111 -9.11 -3.58 -21.38
C MET A 111 -9.36 -3.26 -19.90
N ILE A 112 -8.29 -2.91 -19.17
CA ILE A 112 -8.37 -2.52 -17.77
C ILE A 112 -7.65 -1.19 -17.62
N LYS A 113 -8.37 -0.20 -17.06
CA LYS A 113 -7.82 1.13 -16.82
C LYS A 113 -8.13 1.57 -15.40
N TRP A 114 -7.11 2.04 -14.70
CA TRP A 114 -7.24 2.70 -13.41
C TRP A 114 -7.18 4.22 -13.58
N TYR A 115 -8.04 4.92 -12.85
CA TYR A 115 -8.14 6.38 -12.91
C TYR A 115 -8.56 6.95 -11.55
N ASN A 116 -8.52 8.28 -11.39
CA ASN A 116 -8.82 8.96 -10.13
C ASN A 116 -8.06 8.37 -8.93
N ILE A 117 -6.73 8.16 -9.12
CA ILE A 117 -5.85 7.62 -8.08
C ILE A 117 -5.51 8.74 -7.10
N HIS A 118 -5.96 8.63 -5.85
CA HIS A 118 -5.73 9.64 -4.82
C HIS A 118 -5.74 9.06 -3.42
N TYR A 119 -5.06 9.73 -2.49
CA TYR A 119 -5.15 9.41 -1.07
C TYR A 119 -6.51 9.80 -0.51
N ILE A 120 -7.08 8.95 0.35
CA ILE A 120 -8.28 9.22 1.13
C ILE A 120 -8.00 9.31 2.64
N SER A 121 -6.85 8.86 3.10
CA SER A 121 -6.40 9.00 4.49
C SER A 121 -4.95 9.45 4.56
N ASP A 122 -4.61 10.17 5.62
CA ASP A 122 -3.23 10.41 5.99
C ASP A 122 -2.56 9.12 6.47
N LEU A 123 -1.22 9.13 6.45
CA LEU A 123 -0.42 8.04 7.01
C LEU A 123 -0.52 8.06 8.53
N GLU A 124 -1.09 7.00 9.10
CA GLU A 124 -1.24 6.81 10.54
C GLU A 124 -0.17 5.87 11.09
N ARG A 125 0.53 6.29 12.14
CA ARG A 125 1.55 5.47 12.79
C ARG A 125 0.90 4.33 13.59
N GLN A 126 1.36 3.12 13.35
CA GLN A 126 0.94 1.91 14.06
C GLN A 126 1.82 1.64 15.28
N PRO A 127 1.35 0.83 16.25
CA PRO A 127 2.14 0.48 17.44
C PRO A 127 3.47 -0.23 17.16
N ASP A 128 3.61 -0.90 16.01
CA ASP A 128 4.84 -1.55 15.55
C ASP A 128 5.83 -0.59 14.87
N GLY A 129 5.48 0.71 14.80
CA GLY A 129 6.30 1.76 14.21
C GLY A 129 6.15 1.94 12.71
N LYS A 130 5.37 1.09 12.03
CA LYS A 130 5.00 1.27 10.62
C LYS A 130 3.95 2.36 10.47
N TYR A 131 3.78 2.85 9.25
CA TYR A 131 2.68 3.75 8.92
C TYR A 131 1.75 3.07 7.93
N VAL A 132 0.46 3.34 8.07
CA VAL A 132 -0.59 2.80 7.20
C VAL A 132 -1.42 3.94 6.65
N GLY A 133 -1.72 3.87 5.37
CA GLY A 133 -2.62 4.81 4.68
C GLY A 133 -3.49 4.07 3.67
N VAL A 134 -4.39 4.78 3.03
CA VAL A 134 -5.28 4.22 2.02
C VAL A 134 -5.29 5.09 0.77
N ILE A 135 -5.18 4.46 -0.39
CA ILE A 135 -5.33 5.09 -1.70
C ILE A 135 -6.59 4.54 -2.35
N THR A 136 -7.48 5.41 -2.80
CA THR A 136 -8.65 5.03 -3.61
C THR A 136 -8.31 5.11 -5.10
N VAL A 137 -8.80 4.12 -5.84
CA VAL A 137 -8.73 4.07 -7.30
C VAL A 137 -10.08 3.64 -7.87
N TYR A 138 -10.35 4.06 -9.10
CA TYR A 138 -11.45 3.54 -9.91
C TYR A 138 -10.87 2.69 -11.03
N GLN A 139 -11.34 1.45 -11.13
CA GLN A 139 -10.98 0.51 -12.19
C GLN A 139 -12.14 0.40 -13.17
N ARG A 140 -11.90 0.69 -14.45
CA ARG A 140 -12.81 0.31 -15.54
C ARG A 140 -12.31 -1.00 -16.15
N PHE A 141 -13.19 -1.97 -16.23
CA PHE A 141 -12.99 -3.22 -16.93
C PHE A 141 -13.87 -3.26 -18.18
N GLU A 142 -13.33 -3.74 -19.29
CA GLU A 142 -14.07 -4.07 -20.51
C GLU A 142 -13.53 -5.37 -21.09
N GLY A 143 -14.39 -6.37 -21.23
CA GLY A 143 -14.11 -7.65 -21.87
C GLY A 143 -15.00 -7.85 -23.08
N ILE A 144 -14.44 -8.26 -24.20
CA ILE A 144 -15.15 -8.56 -25.46
C ILE A 144 -14.89 -10.02 -25.81
N SER A 145 -15.99 -10.81 -25.96
CA SER A 145 -15.94 -12.20 -26.38
C SER A 145 -15.96 -12.33 -27.90
N ASP A 146 -15.63 -13.51 -28.43
CA ASP A 146 -15.62 -13.86 -29.86
C ASP A 146 -16.97 -13.70 -30.56
N ASP A 147 -18.07 -13.88 -29.83
CA ASP A 147 -19.44 -13.64 -30.30
C ASP A 147 -19.82 -12.14 -30.30
N GLY A 148 -18.90 -11.26 -29.95
CA GLY A 148 -19.11 -9.81 -29.89
C GLY A 148 -19.83 -9.31 -28.64
N LEU A 149 -20.16 -10.17 -27.68
CA LEU A 149 -20.73 -9.76 -26.41
C LEU A 149 -19.70 -8.96 -25.60
N THR A 150 -20.13 -7.84 -25.07
CA THR A 150 -19.27 -6.94 -24.28
C THR A 150 -19.75 -6.88 -22.83
N TYR A 151 -18.83 -7.15 -21.91
CA TYR A 151 -19.02 -6.90 -20.48
C TYR A 151 -18.23 -5.65 -20.08
N LYS A 152 -18.88 -4.74 -19.33
CA LYS A 152 -18.23 -3.53 -18.78
C LYS A 152 -18.65 -3.33 -17.34
N ASP A 153 -17.70 -2.95 -16.51
CA ASP A 153 -17.97 -2.44 -15.17
C ASP A 153 -16.97 -1.35 -14.75
N THR A 154 -17.35 -0.65 -13.70
CA THR A 154 -16.48 0.27 -12.97
C THR A 154 -16.49 -0.12 -11.51
N THR A 155 -15.32 -0.38 -10.95
CA THR A 155 -15.14 -0.77 -9.56
C THR A 155 -14.33 0.28 -8.83
N LYS A 156 -14.87 0.80 -7.72
CA LYS A 156 -14.11 1.60 -6.76
C LYS A 156 -13.37 0.67 -5.82
N LYS A 157 -12.09 0.90 -5.63
CA LYS A 157 -11.21 0.07 -4.79
C LYS A 157 -10.38 0.92 -3.86
N ASP A 158 -10.21 0.44 -2.64
CA ASP A 158 -9.30 0.99 -1.65
C ASP A 158 -8.09 0.08 -1.49
N ILE A 159 -6.90 0.67 -1.59
CA ILE A 159 -5.61 0.01 -1.51
C ILE A 159 -4.95 0.42 -0.21
N THR A 160 -4.69 -0.52 0.67
CA THR A 160 -3.90 -0.28 1.88
C THR A 160 -2.44 -0.04 1.50
N ILE A 161 -1.83 0.98 2.08
CA ILE A 161 -0.42 1.32 1.89
C ILE A 161 0.31 1.12 3.22
N TYR A 162 1.37 0.33 3.20
CA TYR A 162 2.28 0.15 4.32
C TYR A 162 3.58 0.89 4.06
N VAL A 163 4.04 1.65 5.05
CA VAL A 163 5.30 2.38 5.01
C VAL A 163 6.14 1.97 6.21
N GLU A 164 7.30 1.41 5.96
CA GLU A 164 8.21 0.94 7.01
C GLU A 164 9.64 1.43 6.79
N LYS A 165 10.35 1.61 7.90
CA LYS A 165 11.76 2.00 7.87
C LYS A 165 12.62 0.75 7.73
N LYS A 166 13.35 0.64 6.62
CA LYS A 166 14.28 -0.47 6.34
C LYS A 166 15.73 -0.02 6.43
N LYS A 167 16.59 -0.98 6.72
CA LYS A 167 18.06 -0.80 6.73
C LYS A 167 18.66 -1.72 5.69
N THR A 168 19.58 -1.18 4.92
CA THR A 168 20.40 -1.98 3.99
C THR A 168 21.85 -1.61 4.13
N GLN A 169 22.75 -2.54 3.79
CA GLN A 169 24.18 -2.30 3.80
C GLN A 169 24.70 -2.13 2.37
N ILE A 170 25.20 -0.93 2.06
CA ILE A 170 25.83 -0.64 0.78
C ILE A 170 27.29 -0.28 1.00
N ARG A 171 28.22 -1.06 0.44
CA ARG A 171 29.67 -0.87 0.56
C ARG A 171 30.14 -0.70 2.01
N GLY A 172 29.60 -1.53 2.93
CA GLY A 172 29.93 -1.50 4.35
C GLY A 172 29.26 -0.39 5.18
N ARG A 173 28.47 0.48 4.57
CA ARG A 173 27.70 1.52 5.27
C ARG A 173 26.24 1.11 5.41
N ILE A 174 25.68 1.26 6.61
CA ILE A 174 24.25 1.05 6.86
C ILE A 174 23.50 2.29 6.38
N ILE A 175 22.55 2.09 5.48
CA ILE A 175 21.66 3.13 4.95
C ILE A 175 20.25 2.79 5.41
N GLU A 176 19.58 3.76 6.02
CA GLU A 176 18.16 3.68 6.36
C GLU A 176 17.32 4.38 5.30
N PHE A 177 16.24 3.72 4.88
CA PHE A 177 15.28 4.29 3.93
C PHE A 177 13.85 3.89 4.28
N TRP A 178 12.89 4.62 3.79
CA TRP A 178 11.48 4.27 3.89
C TRP A 178 11.09 3.43 2.68
N ASP A 179 10.58 2.24 2.96
CA ASP A 179 9.99 1.37 1.94
C ASP A 179 8.48 1.50 1.95
N VAL A 180 7.87 1.43 0.78
CA VAL A 180 6.43 1.53 0.59
C VAL A 180 5.96 0.24 -0.07
N LEU A 181 5.03 -0.47 0.55
CA LEU A 181 4.42 -1.68 0.01
C LEU A 181 2.90 -1.53 -0.05
N LEU A 182 2.32 -2.12 -1.07
CA LEU A 182 0.87 -2.25 -1.19
C LEU A 182 0.38 -3.41 -0.32
N GLY A 183 -0.74 -3.22 0.32
CA GLY A 183 -1.45 -4.26 1.06
C GLY A 183 -2.69 -4.73 0.30
N ASP A 184 -3.72 -5.08 1.07
CA ASP A 184 -5.00 -5.52 0.53
C ASP A 184 -5.62 -4.47 -0.38
N ILE A 185 -6.25 -4.96 -1.44
CA ILE A 185 -7.11 -4.18 -2.32
C ILE A 185 -8.56 -4.59 -2.08
N ARG A 186 -9.32 -3.71 -1.45
CA ARG A 186 -10.73 -3.93 -1.11
C ARG A 186 -11.65 -3.28 -2.13
N VAL A 187 -12.70 -4.00 -2.54
CA VAL A 187 -13.78 -3.43 -3.35
C VAL A 187 -14.75 -2.69 -2.43
N THR A 188 -15.05 -1.45 -2.75
CA THR A 188 -16.02 -0.62 -2.01
C THR A 188 -17.32 -0.42 -2.78
N GLU A 189 -17.27 -0.45 -4.12
CA GLU A 189 -18.44 -0.24 -4.97
C GLU A 189 -18.19 -0.85 -6.36
N THR A 190 -19.27 -1.35 -7.00
CA THR A 190 -19.23 -1.80 -8.41
C THR A 190 -20.48 -1.27 -9.12
N THR A 191 -20.25 -0.58 -10.25
CA THR A 191 -21.31 0.03 -11.07
C THR A 191 -21.12 -0.34 -12.55
N SER A 192 -22.19 -0.20 -13.32
CA SER A 192 -22.21 -0.38 -14.79
C SER A 192 -21.64 0.85 -15.51
#